data_6144b7f3f643136bdc326420d72ca7c9
#
_entry.id   6144b7f3f643136bdc326420d72ca7c9
#
_cell.length_a   1.000
_cell.length_b   1.000
_cell.length_c   1.000
_cell.angle_alpha   90.00
_cell.angle_beta   90.00
_cell.angle_gamma   90.00
#
_symmetry.space_group_name_H-M   'P 1'
#
loop_
_entity.id
_entity.type
_entity.pdbx_description
1 polymer ?
#
loop_
_entity_poly.entity_id
_entity_poly.type
_entity_poly.pdbx_seq_one_letter_code
_entity_poly.pdbx_strand_id
1 'polypeptide(L)'
;MAAGKSSVARALSERLGCARIAADRIRDELLRGSDDEPVHETDWWHAFESGFEDEIYGELFRRAEERLARGQSVVLDGCFSRSRQRLAARALALARGLDFLFVECRIPLEVTRARLAARDAVATRPGWQAVWDDLAARWEPQSELLPFEHLVATTDGKLNDALTLIEQRLDTATRTSASRLVTFDCWNTLLFEPDWEAAHEIRVAELRDAAHEAGHAVSREDAVTVFDKAWSRHMELWEKGVATGAREVARWSLTELGLEELHPALEHLVLSFEEASHSSGVRALQGARETLHALQRSGVPCALICDTGLTPGRVVRQHLAREGLLDALAVQVFSDEVGVPKPDARAFEAALWPLGVAPESGIHVGDLRRTDVAGAREFGMTSIRIRDRHDDTDPFPDADHVVDSHVALRALLTDLGFLG
;
A
#
# COMPACT_ATOMS: atom_id res chain seq x y z
N MET A 1 -11.30 20.09 -0.64
CA MET A 1 -12.24 21.06 -0.03
C MET A 1 -13.68 20.69 -0.37
N ALA A 2 -14.66 21.19 0.35
CA ALA A 2 -16.10 20.96 0.13
C ALA A 2 -16.58 19.48 0.13
N ALA A 3 -15.69 18.52 0.36
CA ALA A 3 -15.99 17.09 0.43
C ALA A 3 -16.57 16.63 1.79
N GLY A 4 -17.02 17.53 2.66
CA GLY A 4 -17.63 17.17 3.94
C GLY A 4 -16.68 16.71 5.04
N LYS A 5 -15.36 16.81 4.85
CA LYS A 5 -14.33 16.38 5.83
C LYS A 5 -14.61 16.87 7.26
N SER A 6 -14.84 18.18 7.43
CA SER A 6 -15.05 18.78 8.76
C SER A 6 -16.34 18.34 9.43
N SER A 7 -17.36 17.96 8.64
CA SER A 7 -18.60 17.38 9.17
C SER A 7 -18.35 15.96 9.68
N VAL A 8 -17.62 15.16 8.89
CA VAL A 8 -17.20 13.80 9.30
C VAL A 8 -16.31 13.87 10.53
N ALA A 9 -15.26 14.71 10.52
CA ALA A 9 -14.31 14.82 11.62
C ALA A 9 -14.98 15.27 12.93
N ARG A 10 -15.93 16.21 12.87
CA ARG A 10 -16.69 16.65 14.04
C ARG A 10 -17.56 15.54 14.60
N ALA A 11 -18.37 14.91 13.75
CA ALA A 11 -19.27 13.87 14.18
C ALA A 11 -18.51 12.64 14.70
N LEU A 12 -17.37 12.29 14.07
CA LEU A 12 -16.51 11.19 14.52
C LEU A 12 -15.89 11.52 15.88
N SER A 13 -15.36 12.72 16.09
CA SER A 13 -14.79 13.12 17.38
C SER A 13 -15.82 13.12 18.51
N GLU A 14 -17.06 13.52 18.24
CA GLU A 14 -18.16 13.45 19.20
C GLU A 14 -18.51 11.99 19.55
N ARG A 15 -18.60 11.10 18.57
CA ARG A 15 -18.90 9.69 18.79
C ARG A 15 -17.78 8.93 19.53
N LEU A 16 -16.53 9.23 19.20
CA LEU A 16 -15.38 8.59 19.84
C LEU A 16 -15.00 9.24 21.19
N GLY A 17 -15.61 10.38 21.55
CA GLY A 17 -15.26 11.10 22.77
C GLY A 17 -13.82 11.65 22.75
N CYS A 18 -13.26 11.95 21.59
CA CYS A 18 -11.87 12.38 21.43
C CYS A 18 -11.76 13.83 20.90
N ALA A 19 -10.56 14.40 21.01
CA ALA A 19 -10.32 15.77 20.55
C ALA A 19 -10.24 15.87 19.02
N ARG A 20 -10.92 16.87 18.44
CA ARG A 20 -10.73 17.28 17.04
C ARG A 20 -9.78 18.46 16.99
N ILE A 21 -8.73 18.36 16.18
CA ILE A 21 -7.76 19.43 15.89
C ILE A 21 -7.91 19.79 14.41
N ALA A 22 -8.32 21.01 14.12
CA ALA A 22 -8.68 21.44 12.77
C ALA A 22 -7.67 22.43 12.21
N ALA A 23 -7.10 22.11 11.05
CA ALA A 23 -6.13 22.97 10.35
C ALA A 23 -6.73 24.34 9.99
N ASP A 24 -8.02 24.38 9.59
CA ASP A 24 -8.67 25.66 9.28
C ASP A 24 -8.76 26.58 10.50
N ARG A 25 -8.97 26.03 11.71
CA ARG A 25 -8.99 26.82 12.94
C ARG A 25 -7.61 27.35 13.30
N ILE A 26 -6.57 26.53 13.14
CA ILE A 26 -5.19 26.95 13.35
C ILE A 26 -4.83 28.05 12.36
N ARG A 27 -5.22 27.90 11.10
CA ARG A 27 -5.03 28.94 10.08
C ARG A 27 -5.64 30.28 10.52
N ASP A 28 -6.90 30.26 10.97
CA ASP A 28 -7.56 31.45 11.45
C ASP A 28 -6.90 32.07 12.69
N GLU A 29 -6.37 31.25 13.59
CA GLU A 29 -5.64 31.71 14.78
C GLU A 29 -4.29 32.35 14.39
N LEU A 30 -3.53 31.74 13.48
CA LEU A 30 -2.24 32.28 13.02
C LEU A 30 -2.41 33.58 12.20
N LEU A 31 -3.47 33.67 11.39
CA LEU A 31 -3.75 34.89 10.60
C LEU A 31 -4.19 36.09 11.46
N ARG A 32 -4.78 35.86 12.63
CA ARG A 32 -5.21 36.95 13.53
C ARG A 32 -4.07 37.58 14.31
N GLY A 33 -2.93 36.87 14.44
CA GLY A 33 -1.81 37.34 15.24
C GLY A 33 -2.17 37.60 16.72
N SER A 34 -1.29 38.29 17.43
CA SER A 34 -1.51 38.72 18.81
C SER A 34 -2.37 39.98 18.95
N ASP A 35 -2.64 40.68 17.85
CA ASP A 35 -3.46 41.89 17.82
C ASP A 35 -4.74 41.62 17.03
N ASP A 36 -5.88 42.02 17.57
CA ASP A 36 -7.24 41.86 17.02
C ASP A 36 -7.47 42.67 15.69
N GLU A 37 -6.45 42.90 14.89
CA GLU A 37 -6.57 43.57 13.61
C GLU A 37 -7.21 42.66 12.56
N PRO A 38 -8.17 43.19 11.76
CA PRO A 38 -8.81 42.43 10.70
C PRO A 38 -7.74 42.06 9.63
N VAL A 39 -7.60 40.75 9.35
CA VAL A 39 -6.74 40.23 8.28
C VAL A 39 -7.03 40.95 6.97
N HIS A 40 -6.07 41.64 6.38
CA HIS A 40 -6.22 42.30 5.09
C HIS A 40 -6.57 41.29 3.98
N GLU A 41 -7.36 41.73 2.98
CA GLU A 41 -7.78 40.90 1.85
C GLU A 41 -6.60 40.24 1.10
N THR A 42 -5.43 40.90 1.06
CA THR A 42 -4.18 40.40 0.50
C THR A 42 -3.59 39.22 1.28
N ASP A 43 -3.85 39.08 2.56
CA ASP A 43 -3.23 38.04 3.41
C ASP A 43 -3.99 36.71 3.35
N TRP A 44 -5.24 36.75 2.88
CA TRP A 44 -6.07 35.56 2.72
C TRP A 44 -5.48 34.50 1.75
N TRP A 45 -4.90 34.94 0.63
CA TRP A 45 -4.30 34.05 -0.36
C TRP A 45 -2.98 33.46 0.13
N HIS A 46 -2.19 34.21 0.88
CA HIS A 46 -0.97 33.72 1.51
C HIS A 46 -1.23 32.58 2.48
N ALA A 47 -2.44 32.52 3.05
CA ALA A 47 -2.85 31.44 3.95
C ALA A 47 -2.89 30.05 3.31
N PHE A 48 -2.78 29.96 1.98
CA PHE A 48 -2.73 28.71 1.20
C PHE A 48 -1.39 28.53 0.50
N GLU A 49 -0.41 29.40 0.69
CA GLU A 49 0.96 29.21 0.22
C GLU A 49 1.65 28.09 0.99
N SER A 50 2.60 27.42 0.32
CA SER A 50 3.24 26.23 0.87
C SER A 50 3.98 26.47 2.19
N GLY A 51 4.60 27.64 2.37
CA GLY A 51 5.32 28.00 3.60
C GLY A 51 4.39 28.12 4.80
N PHE A 52 3.28 28.85 4.63
CA PHE A 52 2.30 29.04 5.70
C PHE A 52 1.51 27.73 5.99
N GLU A 53 1.31 26.89 4.97
CA GLU A 53 0.73 25.57 5.17
C GLU A 53 1.61 24.71 6.08
N ASP A 54 2.95 24.81 5.98
CA ASP A 54 3.88 24.08 6.83
C ASP A 54 3.80 24.52 8.30
N GLU A 55 3.61 25.82 8.56
CA GLU A 55 3.39 26.34 9.94
C GLU A 55 2.09 25.80 10.53
N ILE A 56 1.00 25.78 9.73
CA ILE A 56 -0.30 25.24 10.16
C ILE A 56 -0.18 23.77 10.55
N TYR A 57 0.46 22.95 9.70
CA TYR A 57 0.62 21.52 9.98
C TYR A 57 1.62 21.28 11.13
N GLY A 58 2.67 22.07 11.26
CA GLY A 58 3.56 22.03 12.41
C GLY A 58 2.83 22.23 13.75
N GLU A 59 1.98 23.25 13.82
CA GLU A 59 1.17 23.52 15.02
C GLU A 59 0.08 22.45 15.23
N LEU A 60 -0.51 21.93 14.15
CA LEU A 60 -1.49 20.84 14.22
C LEU A 60 -0.86 19.59 14.85
N PHE A 61 0.33 19.20 14.42
CA PHE A 61 1.04 18.05 14.96
C PHE A 61 1.51 18.29 16.41
N ARG A 62 1.97 19.48 16.73
CA ARG A 62 2.34 19.83 18.11
C ARG A 62 1.14 19.68 19.08
N ARG A 63 -0.05 20.17 18.70
CA ARG A 63 -1.28 19.99 19.50
C ARG A 63 -1.71 18.53 19.58
N ALA A 64 -1.55 17.79 18.51
CA ALA A 64 -1.83 16.36 18.48
C ALA A 64 -0.91 15.62 19.46
N GLU A 65 0.37 15.91 19.42
CA GLU A 65 1.38 15.31 20.30
C GLU A 65 1.07 15.50 21.78
N GLU A 66 0.65 16.71 22.18
CA GLU A 66 0.24 17.00 23.55
C GLU A 66 -0.96 16.17 24.03
N ARG A 67 -1.90 15.86 23.14
CA ARG A 67 -3.07 15.02 23.44
C ARG A 67 -2.69 13.55 23.53
N LEU A 68 -1.93 13.08 22.55
CA LEU A 68 -1.45 11.71 22.50
C LEU A 68 -0.55 11.37 23.69
N ALA A 69 0.30 12.30 24.13
CA ALA A 69 1.12 12.12 25.33
C ALA A 69 0.30 11.94 26.63
N ARG A 70 -0.98 12.34 26.61
CA ARG A 70 -1.92 12.13 27.73
C ARG A 70 -2.77 10.86 27.55
N GLY A 71 -2.44 10.00 26.57
CA GLY A 71 -3.19 8.80 26.24
C GLY A 71 -4.54 9.06 25.57
N GLN A 72 -4.73 10.23 24.95
CA GLN A 72 -5.98 10.61 24.29
C GLN A 72 -5.89 10.36 22.79
N SER A 73 -6.87 9.73 22.22
CA SER A 73 -7.05 9.68 20.75
C SER A 73 -7.37 11.07 20.19
N VAL A 74 -7.02 11.32 18.92
CA VAL A 74 -7.27 12.60 18.25
C VAL A 74 -7.82 12.38 16.85
N VAL A 75 -8.67 13.30 16.39
CA VAL A 75 -9.09 13.42 15.00
C VAL A 75 -8.44 14.67 14.42
N LEU A 76 -7.58 14.50 13.42
CA LEU A 76 -6.95 15.58 12.68
C LEU A 76 -7.82 15.94 11.47
N ASP A 77 -8.30 17.18 11.40
CA ASP A 77 -9.16 17.67 10.31
C ASP A 77 -8.37 18.65 9.44
N GLY A 78 -7.98 18.19 8.26
CA GLY A 78 -7.20 18.96 7.30
C GLY A 78 -7.30 18.39 5.88
N CYS A 79 -6.65 19.06 4.93
CA CYS A 79 -6.60 18.56 3.54
C CYS A 79 -5.61 17.42 3.37
N PHE A 80 -4.47 17.46 4.05
CA PHE A 80 -3.41 16.45 3.92
C PHE A 80 -3.06 16.15 2.47
N SER A 81 -2.94 17.21 1.66
CA SER A 81 -2.75 17.12 0.21
C SER A 81 -1.39 16.56 -0.18
N ARG A 82 -0.41 16.63 0.71
CA ARG A 82 0.97 16.18 0.47
C ARG A 82 1.31 14.92 1.27
N SER A 83 2.07 14.02 0.66
CA SER A 83 2.54 12.78 1.27
C SER A 83 3.28 13.02 2.59
N ARG A 84 4.16 14.04 2.64
CA ARG A 84 4.88 14.42 3.86
C ARG A 84 3.97 14.74 5.06
N GLN A 85 2.79 15.33 4.83
CA GLN A 85 1.84 15.62 5.90
C GLN A 85 1.18 14.34 6.43
N ARG A 86 0.85 13.41 5.56
CA ARG A 86 0.27 12.11 5.91
C ARG A 86 1.28 11.23 6.62
N LEU A 87 2.53 11.18 6.11
CA LEU A 87 3.64 10.46 6.75
C LEU A 87 3.98 11.04 8.14
N ALA A 88 3.95 12.36 8.32
CA ALA A 88 4.18 12.98 9.64
C ALA A 88 3.07 12.60 10.64
N ALA A 89 1.80 12.58 10.21
CA ALA A 89 0.68 12.13 11.05
C ALA A 89 0.82 10.64 11.42
N ARG A 90 1.20 9.80 10.43
CA ARG A 90 1.47 8.38 10.63
C ARG A 90 2.61 8.16 11.63
N ALA A 91 3.75 8.82 11.43
CA ALA A 91 4.92 8.71 12.31
C ALA A 91 4.61 9.13 13.76
N LEU A 92 3.77 10.15 13.94
CA LEU A 92 3.33 10.60 15.25
C LEU A 92 2.53 9.54 16.03
N ALA A 93 1.69 8.77 15.32
CA ALA A 93 0.94 7.65 15.90
C ALA A 93 1.85 6.46 16.20
N LEU A 94 2.63 6.01 15.20
CA LEU A 94 3.50 4.83 15.31
C LEU A 94 4.58 4.99 16.41
N ALA A 95 5.16 6.17 16.56
CA ALA A 95 6.13 6.46 17.63
C ALA A 95 5.57 6.24 19.05
N ARG A 96 4.26 6.05 19.18
CA ARG A 96 3.53 5.80 20.45
C ARG A 96 2.80 4.48 20.48
N GLY A 97 3.02 3.62 19.49
CA GLY A 97 2.30 2.33 19.38
C GLY A 97 0.79 2.51 19.21
N LEU A 98 0.37 3.57 18.53
CA LEU A 98 -1.04 3.88 18.30
C LEU A 98 -1.44 3.60 16.86
N ASP A 99 -2.71 3.25 16.68
CA ASP A 99 -3.30 3.07 15.37
C ASP A 99 -3.38 4.37 14.59
N PHE A 100 -3.19 4.29 13.28
CA PHE A 100 -3.34 5.40 12.34
C PHE A 100 -4.34 5.03 11.25
N LEU A 101 -5.30 5.92 10.98
CA LEU A 101 -6.24 5.78 9.89
C LEU A 101 -6.41 7.10 9.14
N PHE A 102 -6.08 7.11 7.86
CA PHE A 102 -6.35 8.23 6.96
C PHE A 102 -7.70 8.03 6.27
N VAL A 103 -8.64 8.94 6.51
CA VAL A 103 -9.97 8.91 5.89
C VAL A 103 -10.03 9.94 4.79
N GLU A 104 -10.07 9.47 3.55
CA GLU A 104 -10.28 10.32 2.38
C GLU A 104 -11.78 10.49 2.11
N CYS A 105 -12.27 11.71 2.25
CA CYS A 105 -13.65 12.05 1.92
C CYS A 105 -13.77 12.36 0.42
N ARG A 106 -14.48 11.54 -0.33
CA ARG A 106 -14.73 11.72 -1.78
C ARG A 106 -16.17 12.11 -2.08
N ILE A 107 -16.31 12.99 -3.06
CA ILE A 107 -17.60 13.33 -3.70
C ILE A 107 -17.35 13.56 -5.20
N PRO A 108 -18.38 13.42 -6.05
CA PRO A 108 -18.27 13.76 -7.47
C PRO A 108 -17.83 15.21 -7.68
N LEU A 109 -17.05 15.45 -8.74
CA LEU A 109 -16.46 16.76 -9.04
C LEU A 109 -17.52 17.85 -9.22
N GLU A 110 -18.62 17.52 -9.88
CA GLU A 110 -19.77 18.42 -10.07
C GLU A 110 -20.39 18.86 -8.74
N VAL A 111 -20.48 17.94 -7.76
CA VAL A 111 -20.98 18.25 -6.42
C VAL A 111 -19.99 19.16 -5.67
N THR A 112 -18.68 18.90 -5.81
CA THR A 112 -17.64 19.76 -5.25
C THR A 112 -17.78 21.19 -5.78
N ARG A 113 -17.86 21.35 -7.11
CA ARG A 113 -17.98 22.68 -7.76
C ARG A 113 -19.25 23.40 -7.35
N ALA A 114 -20.38 22.70 -7.30
CA ALA A 114 -21.64 23.28 -6.85
C ALA A 114 -21.57 23.80 -5.39
N ARG A 115 -20.95 23.03 -4.49
CA ARG A 115 -20.76 23.44 -3.08
C ARG A 115 -19.80 24.61 -2.94
N LEU A 116 -18.73 24.68 -3.76
CA LEU A 116 -17.79 25.81 -3.76
C LEU A 116 -18.46 27.08 -4.28
N ALA A 117 -19.21 27.00 -5.39
CA ALA A 117 -19.95 28.11 -5.92
C ALA A 117 -20.99 28.66 -4.93
N ALA A 118 -21.72 27.77 -4.25
CA ALA A 118 -22.69 28.18 -3.20
C ALA A 118 -21.97 28.85 -2.00
N ARG A 119 -20.76 28.39 -1.66
CA ARG A 119 -19.95 29.01 -0.61
C ARG A 119 -19.44 30.39 -1.03
N ASP A 120 -18.97 30.55 -2.27
CA ASP A 120 -18.52 31.84 -2.81
C ASP A 120 -19.62 32.86 -2.86
N ALA A 121 -20.85 32.44 -3.14
CA ALA A 121 -22.02 33.35 -3.23
C ALA A 121 -22.39 34.01 -1.89
N VAL A 122 -22.03 33.40 -0.74
CA VAL A 122 -22.37 33.91 0.60
C VAL A 122 -21.14 34.27 1.44
N ALA A 123 -19.93 34.02 0.90
CA ALA A 123 -18.69 34.26 1.64
C ALA A 123 -18.34 35.76 1.67
N THR A 124 -17.85 36.21 2.82
CA THR A 124 -17.20 37.52 2.95
C THR A 124 -15.88 37.60 2.20
N ARG A 125 -15.28 36.42 1.88
CA ARG A 125 -14.04 36.24 1.14
C ARG A 125 -14.30 35.22 0.03
N PRO A 126 -14.66 35.63 -1.20
CA PRO A 126 -14.88 34.76 -2.34
C PRO A 126 -13.55 34.22 -2.89
N GLY A 127 -13.63 33.22 -3.78
CA GLY A 127 -12.45 32.66 -4.44
C GLY A 127 -12.11 31.23 -4.03
N TRP A 128 -13.01 30.55 -3.32
CA TRP A 128 -12.83 29.16 -2.87
C TRP A 128 -12.61 28.18 -4.03
N GLN A 129 -13.15 28.51 -5.22
CA GLN A 129 -12.94 27.67 -6.40
C GLN A 129 -11.48 27.71 -6.86
N ALA A 130 -10.86 28.91 -6.90
CA ALA A 130 -9.45 29.06 -7.27
C ALA A 130 -8.51 28.37 -6.24
N VAL A 131 -8.83 28.50 -4.95
CA VAL A 131 -8.10 27.78 -3.87
C VAL A 131 -8.22 26.27 -4.05
N TRP A 132 -9.39 25.77 -4.46
CA TRP A 132 -9.58 24.34 -4.71
C TRP A 132 -8.79 23.87 -5.94
N ASP A 133 -8.79 24.62 -7.04
CA ASP A 133 -8.05 24.30 -8.26
C ASP A 133 -6.54 24.23 -7.98
N ASP A 134 -6.00 25.16 -7.19
CA ASP A 134 -4.61 25.17 -6.77
C ASP A 134 -4.26 24.00 -5.84
N LEU A 135 -5.09 23.68 -4.86
CA LEU A 135 -4.90 22.53 -3.99
C LEU A 135 -5.04 21.21 -4.74
N ALA A 136 -5.95 21.13 -5.72
CA ALA A 136 -6.12 19.94 -6.54
C ALA A 136 -4.89 19.70 -7.45
N ALA A 137 -4.30 20.77 -7.98
CA ALA A 137 -3.08 20.70 -8.78
C ALA A 137 -1.85 20.24 -7.97
N ARG A 138 -1.85 20.48 -6.65
CA ARG A 138 -0.78 20.08 -5.73
C ARG A 138 -1.07 18.79 -4.96
N TRP A 139 -2.19 18.11 -5.28
CA TRP A 139 -2.57 16.88 -4.61
C TRP A 139 -1.62 15.74 -4.98
N GLU A 140 -0.99 15.14 -3.99
CA GLU A 140 -0.13 13.97 -4.16
C GLU A 140 -0.93 12.68 -3.89
N PRO A 141 -0.83 11.65 -4.77
CA PRO A 141 -1.46 10.35 -4.54
C PRO A 141 -1.07 9.76 -3.18
N GLN A 142 -1.94 8.93 -2.59
CA GLN A 142 -1.73 8.31 -1.27
C GLN A 142 -0.94 6.99 -1.35
N SER A 143 0.01 6.90 -2.29
CA SER A 143 0.81 5.69 -2.51
C SER A 143 1.73 5.30 -1.35
N GLU A 144 2.00 6.24 -0.42
CA GLU A 144 2.80 6.02 0.77
C GLU A 144 2.04 5.39 1.94
N LEU A 145 0.71 5.33 1.86
CA LEU A 145 -0.14 4.73 2.90
C LEU A 145 -0.43 3.27 2.58
N LEU A 146 -0.43 2.44 3.61
CA LEU A 146 -0.79 1.04 3.47
C LEU A 146 -2.31 0.91 3.24
N PRO A 147 -2.79 -0.12 2.53
CA PRO A 147 -4.22 -0.26 2.21
C PRO A 147 -5.13 -0.25 3.43
N PHE A 148 -4.66 -0.72 4.58
CA PHE A 148 -5.43 -0.71 5.82
C PHE A 148 -5.38 0.64 6.56
N GLU A 149 -4.42 1.50 6.26
CA GLU A 149 -4.29 2.86 6.81
C GLU A 149 -5.12 3.88 6.03
N HIS A 150 -5.63 3.52 4.85
CA HIS A 150 -6.38 4.40 3.97
C HIS A 150 -7.81 3.89 3.75
N LEU A 151 -8.78 4.72 4.10
CA LEU A 151 -10.20 4.48 3.89
C LEU A 151 -10.80 5.58 3.03
N VAL A 152 -11.43 5.20 1.93
CA VAL A 152 -12.21 6.14 1.11
C VAL A 152 -13.66 6.14 1.56
N ALA A 153 -14.14 7.28 2.04
CA ALA A 153 -15.52 7.48 2.46
C ALA A 153 -16.24 8.45 1.51
N THR A 154 -17.33 7.99 0.89
CA THR A 154 -18.20 8.81 0.05
C THR A 154 -19.07 9.69 0.93
N THR A 155 -19.06 11.00 0.69
CA THR A 155 -19.70 12.01 1.56
C THR A 155 -20.71 12.89 0.83
N ASP A 156 -21.23 12.46 -0.30
CA ASP A 156 -22.35 13.05 -1.04
C ASP A 156 -23.71 12.50 -0.59
N GLY A 157 -23.73 11.38 0.13
CA GLY A 157 -24.89 10.74 0.73
C GLY A 157 -25.14 11.16 2.19
N LYS A 158 -25.65 10.22 2.98
CA LYS A 158 -25.89 10.45 4.41
C LYS A 158 -24.59 10.41 5.20
N LEU A 159 -24.34 11.43 6.02
CA LEU A 159 -23.18 11.47 6.91
C LEU A 159 -23.04 10.18 7.77
N ASN A 160 -24.15 9.62 8.20
CA ASN A 160 -24.17 8.38 9.00
C ASN A 160 -23.54 7.18 8.28
N ASP A 161 -23.71 7.08 6.96
CA ASP A 161 -23.17 5.94 6.20
C ASP A 161 -21.62 6.00 6.19
N ALA A 162 -21.04 7.19 5.99
CA ALA A 162 -19.61 7.41 6.10
C ALA A 162 -19.09 7.13 7.51
N LEU A 163 -19.80 7.57 8.55
CA LEU A 163 -19.41 7.32 9.93
C LEU A 163 -19.47 5.83 10.29
N THR A 164 -20.52 5.13 9.87
CA THR A 164 -20.64 3.67 10.07
C THR A 164 -19.48 2.92 9.42
N LEU A 165 -19.09 3.30 8.20
CA LEU A 165 -17.95 2.69 7.51
C LEU A 165 -16.63 2.92 8.29
N ILE A 166 -16.42 4.13 8.81
CA ILE A 166 -15.23 4.46 9.60
C ILE A 166 -15.24 3.67 10.92
N GLU A 167 -16.36 3.64 11.63
CA GLU A 167 -16.51 2.90 12.88
C GLU A 167 -16.29 1.39 12.68
N GLN A 168 -16.86 0.81 11.64
CA GLN A 168 -16.60 -0.59 11.28
C GLN A 168 -15.11 -0.86 11.04
N ARG A 169 -14.42 0.08 10.40
CA ARG A 169 -12.97 -0.02 10.17
C ARG A 169 -12.18 0.06 11.48
N LEU A 170 -12.52 0.98 12.37
CA LEU A 170 -11.91 1.11 13.70
C LEU A 170 -12.24 -0.09 14.59
N ASP A 171 -13.48 -0.56 14.57
CA ASP A 171 -13.92 -1.75 15.32
C ASP A 171 -13.23 -3.03 14.82
N THR A 172 -12.93 -3.13 13.53
CA THR A 172 -12.20 -4.27 12.99
C THR A 172 -10.76 -4.28 13.51
N ALA A 173 -10.12 -3.13 13.62
CA ALA A 173 -8.80 -3.00 14.22
C ALA A 173 -8.80 -3.36 15.73
N THR A 174 -9.91 -3.11 16.44
CA THR A 174 -10.03 -3.43 17.88
C THR A 174 -10.60 -4.82 18.18
N ARG A 175 -11.29 -5.46 17.24
CA ARG A 175 -12.03 -6.72 17.46
C ARG A 175 -11.33 -7.99 16.99
N THR A 176 -10.39 -7.90 16.08
CA THR A 176 -9.64 -9.07 15.61
C THR A 176 -8.25 -9.12 16.21
N SER A 177 -8.12 -9.17 17.51
CA SER A 177 -6.95 -9.76 18.12
C SER A 177 -7.05 -11.28 17.90
N ALA A 178 -6.78 -11.71 16.67
CA ALA A 178 -6.51 -13.11 16.43
C ALA A 178 -5.28 -13.46 17.28
N SER A 179 -5.39 -14.47 18.11
CA SER A 179 -4.28 -14.89 18.95
C SER A 179 -3.09 -15.43 18.17
N ARG A 180 -3.25 -15.70 16.87
CA ARG A 180 -2.26 -16.33 15.97
C ARG A 180 -2.53 -15.97 14.51
N LEU A 181 -1.49 -15.98 13.69
CA LEU A 181 -1.54 -15.72 12.25
C LEU A 181 -0.46 -16.56 11.54
N VAL A 182 -0.75 -17.05 10.35
CA VAL A 182 0.28 -17.55 9.44
C VAL A 182 0.32 -16.69 8.20
N THR A 183 1.46 -16.08 7.92
CA THR A 183 1.71 -15.35 6.68
C THR A 183 2.50 -16.24 5.71
N PHE A 184 2.23 -16.08 4.43
CA PHE A 184 2.88 -16.85 3.38
C PHE A 184 3.51 -15.90 2.35
N ASP A 185 4.70 -16.24 1.89
CA ASP A 185 5.17 -15.78 0.60
C ASP A 185 4.33 -16.38 -0.54
N CYS A 186 4.49 -15.85 -1.75
CA CYS A 186 3.72 -16.27 -2.92
C CYS A 186 4.45 -17.30 -3.78
N TRP A 187 5.53 -16.86 -4.43
CA TRP A 187 6.25 -17.65 -5.44
C TRP A 187 7.09 -18.74 -4.78
N ASN A 188 7.07 -19.96 -5.36
CA ASN A 188 7.67 -21.15 -4.79
C ASN A 188 7.18 -21.56 -3.38
N THR A 189 6.25 -20.80 -2.82
CA THR A 189 5.60 -21.08 -1.52
C THR A 189 4.13 -21.48 -1.69
N LEU A 190 3.30 -20.66 -2.31
CA LEU A 190 1.89 -20.97 -2.62
C LEU A 190 1.66 -21.25 -4.11
N LEU A 191 2.33 -20.49 -4.98
CA LEU A 191 2.26 -20.60 -6.43
C LEU A 191 3.65 -20.88 -7.00
N PHE A 192 3.71 -21.51 -8.17
CA PHE A 192 4.92 -21.62 -8.97
C PHE A 192 4.61 -21.42 -10.45
N GLU A 193 5.63 -21.01 -11.19
CA GLU A 193 5.57 -20.74 -12.62
C GLU A 193 6.39 -21.81 -13.35
N PRO A 194 5.74 -22.84 -13.94
CA PRO A 194 6.45 -23.96 -14.55
C PRO A 194 7.15 -23.60 -15.88
N ASP A 195 6.66 -22.59 -16.58
CA ASP A 195 7.14 -22.18 -17.91
C ASP A 195 7.34 -20.66 -17.96
N TRP A 196 8.30 -20.16 -17.19
CA TRP A 196 8.60 -18.73 -17.21
C TRP A 196 9.14 -18.26 -18.56
N GLU A 197 9.75 -19.16 -19.34
CA GLU A 197 10.23 -18.88 -20.69
C GLU A 197 9.08 -18.44 -21.60
N ALA A 198 7.89 -19.01 -21.47
CA ALA A 198 6.72 -18.58 -22.25
C ALA A 198 6.36 -17.13 -21.97
N ALA A 199 6.39 -16.69 -20.71
CA ALA A 199 6.17 -15.29 -20.35
C ALA A 199 7.31 -14.38 -20.82
N HIS A 200 8.56 -14.84 -20.75
CA HIS A 200 9.72 -14.12 -21.24
C HIS A 200 9.63 -13.88 -22.76
N GLU A 201 9.31 -14.92 -23.56
CA GLU A 201 9.13 -14.79 -25.01
C GLU A 201 8.06 -13.77 -25.40
N ILE A 202 6.95 -13.72 -24.69
CA ILE A 202 5.90 -12.71 -24.91
C ILE A 202 6.49 -11.31 -24.70
N ARG A 203 7.18 -11.07 -23.59
CA ARG A 203 7.79 -9.76 -23.25
C ARG A 203 8.82 -9.32 -24.31
N VAL A 204 9.65 -10.25 -24.76
CA VAL A 204 10.66 -10.00 -25.82
C VAL A 204 9.98 -9.70 -27.17
N ALA A 205 8.95 -10.46 -27.54
CA ALA A 205 8.21 -10.23 -28.78
C ALA A 205 7.55 -8.86 -28.80
N GLU A 206 6.84 -8.48 -27.74
CA GLU A 206 6.19 -7.19 -27.60
C GLU A 206 7.18 -6.02 -27.62
N LEU A 207 8.34 -6.16 -26.97
CA LEU A 207 9.41 -5.16 -27.00
C LEU A 207 9.94 -4.97 -28.44
N ARG A 208 10.18 -6.07 -29.17
CA ARG A 208 10.64 -6.02 -30.55
C ARG A 208 9.60 -5.38 -31.46
N ASP A 209 8.34 -5.71 -31.28
CA ASP A 209 7.26 -5.19 -32.11
C ASP A 209 7.08 -3.67 -31.88
N ALA A 210 7.15 -3.21 -30.62
CA ALA A 210 7.16 -1.79 -30.29
C ALA A 210 8.35 -1.04 -30.93
N ALA A 211 9.54 -1.64 -30.97
CA ALA A 211 10.70 -1.07 -31.62
C ALA A 211 10.50 -0.97 -33.16
N HIS A 212 9.94 -2.01 -33.79
CA HIS A 212 9.65 -2.00 -35.22
C HIS A 212 8.60 -0.95 -35.59
N GLU A 213 7.57 -0.77 -34.78
CA GLU A 213 6.56 0.29 -35.00
C GLU A 213 7.17 1.68 -34.91
N ALA A 214 8.21 1.85 -34.08
CA ALA A 214 9.00 3.09 -33.99
C ALA A 214 10.03 3.26 -35.14
N GLY A 215 10.10 2.30 -36.08
CA GLY A 215 11.03 2.34 -37.21
C GLY A 215 12.44 1.80 -36.92
N HIS A 216 12.63 1.13 -35.77
CA HIS A 216 13.90 0.52 -35.38
C HIS A 216 13.89 -0.97 -35.76
N ALA A 217 14.87 -1.40 -36.58
CA ALA A 217 15.05 -2.82 -36.93
C ALA A 217 15.82 -3.50 -35.76
N VAL A 218 15.07 -4.22 -34.92
CA VAL A 218 15.62 -4.94 -33.77
C VAL A 218 15.47 -6.45 -34.00
N SER A 219 16.58 -7.18 -33.88
CA SER A 219 16.53 -8.64 -33.93
C SER A 219 15.95 -9.22 -32.64
N ARG A 220 15.50 -10.50 -32.67
CA ARG A 220 15.05 -11.17 -31.46
C ARG A 220 16.19 -11.22 -30.41
N GLU A 221 17.42 -11.48 -30.83
CA GLU A 221 18.59 -11.62 -29.95
C GLU A 221 18.91 -10.27 -29.27
N ASP A 222 18.82 -9.16 -30.00
CA ASP A 222 18.97 -7.81 -29.42
C ASP A 222 17.87 -7.51 -28.41
N ALA A 223 16.61 -7.83 -28.73
CA ALA A 223 15.48 -7.62 -27.82
C ALA A 223 15.62 -8.46 -26.53
N VAL A 224 16.08 -9.71 -26.60
CA VAL A 224 16.42 -10.52 -25.45
C VAL A 224 17.51 -9.85 -24.61
N THR A 225 18.59 -9.42 -25.24
CA THR A 225 19.71 -8.75 -24.55
C THR A 225 19.26 -7.50 -23.80
N VAL A 226 18.43 -6.70 -24.43
CA VAL A 226 17.88 -5.46 -23.85
C VAL A 226 16.96 -5.77 -22.68
N PHE A 227 16.05 -6.72 -22.85
CA PHE A 227 15.13 -7.13 -21.79
C PHE A 227 15.90 -7.69 -20.59
N ASP A 228 16.83 -8.61 -20.81
CA ASP A 228 17.62 -9.25 -19.73
C ASP A 228 18.47 -8.24 -18.96
N LYS A 229 18.98 -7.22 -19.64
CA LYS A 229 19.70 -6.11 -18.99
C LYS A 229 18.75 -5.28 -18.09
N ALA A 230 17.56 -4.99 -18.57
CA ALA A 230 16.56 -4.26 -17.78
C ALA A 230 16.05 -5.11 -16.60
N TRP A 231 15.86 -6.41 -16.81
CA TRP A 231 15.51 -7.36 -15.74
C TRP A 231 16.61 -7.48 -14.69
N SER A 232 17.87 -7.58 -15.10
CA SER A 232 19.01 -7.62 -14.17
C SER A 232 19.06 -6.37 -13.30
N ARG A 233 18.79 -5.19 -13.88
CA ARG A 233 18.67 -3.95 -13.12
C ARG A 233 17.52 -3.99 -12.11
N HIS A 234 16.38 -4.56 -12.47
CA HIS A 234 15.26 -4.77 -11.53
C HIS A 234 15.71 -5.64 -10.35
N MET A 235 16.38 -6.75 -10.60
CA MET A 235 16.88 -7.65 -9.56
C MET A 235 17.88 -6.97 -8.62
N GLU A 236 18.83 -6.20 -9.16
CA GLU A 236 19.77 -5.42 -8.35
C GLU A 236 19.07 -4.39 -7.43
N LEU A 237 17.99 -3.77 -7.89
CA LEU A 237 17.21 -2.82 -7.11
C LEU A 237 16.38 -3.54 -6.03
N TRP A 238 15.78 -4.67 -6.37
CA TRP A 238 15.07 -5.53 -5.42
C TRP A 238 15.99 -6.03 -4.31
N GLU A 239 17.21 -6.44 -4.63
CA GLU A 239 18.22 -6.81 -3.62
C GLU A 239 18.56 -5.66 -2.66
N LYS A 240 18.46 -4.43 -3.12
CA LYS A 240 18.64 -3.21 -2.32
C LYS A 240 17.37 -2.73 -1.61
N GLY A 241 16.28 -3.50 -1.66
CA GLY A 241 15.01 -3.15 -1.01
C GLY A 241 14.19 -2.10 -1.77
N VAL A 242 14.43 -1.91 -3.06
CA VAL A 242 13.70 -0.95 -3.90
C VAL A 242 12.66 -1.68 -4.73
N ALA A 243 11.38 -1.35 -4.52
CA ALA A 243 10.29 -1.87 -5.34
C ALA A 243 10.33 -1.25 -6.74
N THR A 244 10.41 -2.09 -7.76
CA THR A 244 10.24 -1.73 -9.17
C THR A 244 9.38 -2.80 -9.84
N GLY A 245 8.87 -2.54 -11.05
CA GLY A 245 7.96 -3.46 -11.72
C GLY A 245 8.04 -3.38 -13.24
N ALA A 246 6.99 -3.86 -13.90
CA ALA A 246 6.90 -3.92 -15.36
C ALA A 246 7.10 -2.54 -16.02
N ARG A 247 6.63 -1.47 -15.39
CA ARG A 247 6.76 -0.10 -15.93
C ARG A 247 8.22 0.33 -16.03
N GLU A 248 8.99 0.13 -14.98
CA GLU A 248 10.41 0.47 -14.95
C GLU A 248 11.20 -0.38 -15.95
N VAL A 249 10.94 -1.68 -15.99
CA VAL A 249 11.60 -2.60 -16.94
C VAL A 249 11.26 -2.20 -18.37
N ALA A 250 10.00 -1.91 -18.71
CA ALA A 250 9.60 -1.45 -20.04
C ALA A 250 10.29 -0.12 -20.41
N ARG A 251 10.32 0.87 -19.52
CA ARG A 251 11.01 2.15 -19.73
C ARG A 251 12.50 1.97 -19.99
N TRP A 252 13.18 1.19 -19.16
CA TRP A 252 14.61 0.92 -19.33
C TRP A 252 14.88 0.21 -20.65
N SER A 253 14.03 -0.74 -21.03
CA SER A 253 14.16 -1.44 -22.32
C SER A 253 13.97 -0.49 -23.49
N LEU A 254 12.99 0.39 -23.49
CA LEU A 254 12.81 1.41 -24.52
C LEU A 254 14.01 2.35 -24.62
N THR A 255 14.52 2.84 -23.49
CA THR A 255 15.69 3.72 -23.42
C THR A 255 16.95 3.03 -23.99
N GLU A 256 17.15 1.76 -23.69
CA GLU A 256 18.30 1.00 -24.21
C GLU A 256 18.22 0.79 -25.73
N LEU A 257 17.01 0.75 -26.30
CA LEU A 257 16.77 0.72 -27.75
C LEU A 257 16.92 2.10 -28.41
N GLY A 258 17.22 3.15 -27.63
CA GLY A 258 17.35 4.53 -28.14
C GLY A 258 16.00 5.23 -28.38
N LEU A 259 14.90 4.68 -27.84
CA LEU A 259 13.58 5.28 -27.89
C LEU A 259 13.37 6.23 -26.70
N GLU A 260 12.42 7.16 -26.86
CA GLU A 260 12.06 8.05 -25.75
C GLU A 260 11.46 7.28 -24.57
N GLU A 261 11.78 7.70 -23.36
CA GLU A 261 11.32 7.07 -22.12
C GLU A 261 9.77 7.06 -21.99
N LEU A 262 9.10 8.05 -22.57
CA LEU A 262 7.63 8.18 -22.62
C LEU A 262 7.10 7.85 -24.03
N HIS A 263 7.69 6.87 -24.70
CA HIS A 263 7.24 6.42 -26.01
C HIS A 263 5.75 6.01 -25.96
N PRO A 264 4.94 6.28 -27.00
CA PRO A 264 3.51 5.90 -27.04
C PRO A 264 3.23 4.41 -26.77
N ALA A 265 4.16 3.52 -27.11
CA ALA A 265 4.05 2.08 -26.85
C ALA A 265 4.22 1.69 -25.36
N LEU A 266 4.69 2.60 -24.49
CA LEU A 266 5.00 2.26 -23.08
C LEU A 266 3.83 1.61 -22.36
N GLU A 267 2.63 2.17 -22.46
CA GLU A 267 1.46 1.66 -21.72
C GLU A 267 1.05 0.26 -22.20
N HIS A 268 1.17 0.01 -23.50
CA HIS A 268 0.93 -1.33 -24.06
C HIS A 268 1.98 -2.33 -23.56
N LEU A 269 3.26 -1.97 -23.61
CA LEU A 269 4.34 -2.82 -23.11
C LEU A 269 4.19 -3.14 -21.63
N VAL A 270 3.86 -2.14 -20.80
CA VAL A 270 3.60 -2.36 -19.37
C VAL A 270 2.52 -3.40 -19.17
N LEU A 271 1.38 -3.26 -19.85
CA LEU A 271 0.27 -4.20 -19.75
C LEU A 271 0.68 -5.61 -20.21
N SER A 272 1.35 -5.72 -21.35
CA SER A 272 1.81 -7.00 -21.89
C SER A 272 2.84 -7.67 -20.95
N PHE A 273 3.74 -6.90 -20.35
CA PHE A 273 4.72 -7.42 -19.41
C PHE A 273 4.07 -7.95 -18.13
N GLU A 274 3.09 -7.22 -17.62
CA GLU A 274 2.33 -7.59 -16.42
C GLU A 274 1.52 -8.88 -16.62
N GLU A 275 0.89 -9.04 -17.78
CA GLU A 275 -0.05 -10.14 -18.08
C GLU A 275 0.62 -11.38 -18.68
N ALA A 276 1.88 -11.31 -19.07
CA ALA A 276 2.61 -12.41 -19.71
C ALA A 276 2.58 -13.71 -18.89
N SER A 277 2.55 -13.63 -17.55
CA SER A 277 2.49 -14.79 -16.66
C SER A 277 1.19 -15.62 -16.80
N HIS A 278 0.14 -15.09 -17.46
CA HIS A 278 -1.03 -15.90 -17.79
C HIS A 278 -0.72 -17.05 -18.73
N SER A 279 0.31 -16.92 -19.53
CA SER A 279 0.74 -17.94 -20.52
C SER A 279 1.75 -18.95 -19.98
N SER A 280 2.32 -18.71 -18.77
CA SER A 280 3.37 -19.53 -18.17
C SER A 280 2.87 -20.72 -17.34
N GLY A 281 1.55 -20.94 -17.31
CA GLY A 281 0.95 -22.08 -16.64
C GLY A 281 1.05 -22.06 -15.12
N VAL A 282 1.05 -20.86 -14.50
CA VAL A 282 1.10 -20.67 -13.04
C VAL A 282 0.09 -21.60 -12.34
N ARG A 283 0.55 -22.29 -11.29
CA ARG A 283 -0.25 -23.28 -10.53
C ARG A 283 0.07 -23.18 -9.03
N ALA A 284 -0.88 -23.67 -8.20
CA ALA A 284 -0.63 -23.89 -6.78
C ALA A 284 0.41 -24.99 -6.54
N LEU A 285 1.24 -24.82 -5.52
CA LEU A 285 2.07 -25.91 -5.01
C LEU A 285 1.15 -27.02 -4.45
N GLN A 286 1.63 -28.26 -4.57
CA GLN A 286 0.90 -29.40 -4.06
C GLN A 286 0.69 -29.30 -2.54
N GLY A 287 -0.55 -29.30 -2.10
CA GLY A 287 -0.92 -29.19 -0.70
C GLY A 287 -1.07 -27.76 -0.16
N ALA A 288 -0.79 -26.72 -0.96
CA ALA A 288 -0.96 -25.34 -0.54
C ALA A 288 -2.41 -25.02 -0.18
N ARG A 289 -3.36 -25.41 -1.04
CA ARG A 289 -4.81 -25.23 -0.80
C ARG A 289 -5.26 -25.93 0.48
N GLU A 290 -4.84 -27.17 0.68
CA GLU A 290 -5.18 -27.96 1.86
C GLU A 290 -4.62 -27.33 3.13
N THR A 291 -3.42 -26.72 3.06
CA THR A 291 -2.81 -26.01 4.19
C THR A 291 -3.63 -24.77 4.57
N LEU A 292 -3.93 -23.90 3.60
CA LEU A 292 -4.74 -22.70 3.86
C LEU A 292 -6.12 -23.05 4.42
N HIS A 293 -6.80 -24.04 3.84
CA HIS A 293 -8.11 -24.48 4.33
C HIS A 293 -8.03 -25.16 5.70
N ALA A 294 -6.94 -25.85 6.04
CA ALA A 294 -6.76 -26.40 7.38
C ALA A 294 -6.63 -25.30 8.43
N LEU A 295 -5.82 -24.27 8.16
CA LEU A 295 -5.69 -23.10 9.02
C LEU A 295 -7.03 -22.36 9.18
N GLN A 296 -7.74 -22.15 8.09
CA GLN A 296 -9.07 -21.52 8.12
C GLN A 296 -10.06 -22.30 8.99
N ARG A 297 -10.11 -23.65 8.87
CA ARG A 297 -10.97 -24.49 9.72
C ARG A 297 -10.57 -24.46 11.20
N SER A 298 -9.28 -24.26 11.50
CA SER A 298 -8.76 -24.09 12.86
C SER A 298 -8.94 -22.67 13.39
N GLY A 299 -9.58 -21.77 12.64
CA GLY A 299 -9.80 -20.38 13.04
C GLY A 299 -8.52 -19.53 13.04
N VAL A 300 -7.45 -19.98 12.37
CA VAL A 300 -6.20 -19.24 12.23
C VAL A 300 -6.24 -18.49 10.91
N PRO A 301 -6.25 -17.14 10.91
CA PRO A 301 -6.20 -16.36 9.69
C PRO A 301 -4.89 -16.57 8.93
N CYS A 302 -4.96 -16.47 7.61
CA CYS A 302 -3.81 -16.51 6.73
C CYS A 302 -3.67 -15.15 6.03
N ALA A 303 -2.43 -14.70 5.81
CA ALA A 303 -2.14 -13.54 4.98
C ALA A 303 -1.05 -13.87 3.96
N LEU A 304 -1.02 -13.11 2.86
CA LEU A 304 0.01 -13.17 1.85
C LEU A 304 0.94 -11.96 1.96
N ILE A 305 2.24 -12.16 1.82
CA ILE A 305 3.24 -11.10 1.66
C ILE A 305 4.08 -11.44 0.43
N CYS A 306 3.83 -10.79 -0.69
CA CYS A 306 4.41 -11.12 -1.99
C CYS A 306 5.28 -9.98 -2.51
N ASP A 307 6.54 -10.27 -2.80
CA ASP A 307 7.37 -9.39 -3.60
C ASP A 307 6.98 -9.56 -5.07
N THR A 308 6.45 -8.49 -5.66
CA THR A 308 6.07 -8.47 -7.05
C THR A 308 7.25 -8.00 -7.91
N GLY A 309 7.40 -8.63 -9.07
CA GLY A 309 8.30 -8.17 -10.11
C GLY A 309 7.49 -7.66 -11.30
N LEU A 310 7.58 -8.38 -12.43
CA LEU A 310 6.81 -8.06 -13.64
C LEU A 310 5.32 -8.41 -13.51
N THR A 311 4.96 -9.30 -12.59
CA THR A 311 3.57 -9.71 -12.34
C THR A 311 3.06 -8.97 -11.11
N PRO A 312 2.26 -7.89 -11.26
CA PRO A 312 1.78 -7.06 -10.15
C PRO A 312 0.71 -7.77 -9.33
N GLY A 313 0.43 -7.25 -8.14
CA GLY A 313 -0.55 -7.80 -7.21
C GLY A 313 -1.92 -8.07 -7.81
N ARG A 314 -2.39 -7.20 -8.75
CA ARG A 314 -3.66 -7.41 -9.47
C ARG A 314 -3.69 -8.72 -10.27
N VAL A 315 -2.57 -9.09 -10.89
CA VAL A 315 -2.45 -10.33 -11.70
C VAL A 315 -2.20 -11.54 -10.82
N VAL A 316 -1.38 -11.39 -9.77
CA VAL A 316 -1.17 -12.45 -8.76
C VAL A 316 -2.50 -12.85 -8.12
N ARG A 317 -3.39 -11.90 -7.79
CA ARG A 317 -4.75 -12.22 -7.28
C ARG A 317 -5.57 -13.06 -8.26
N GLN A 318 -5.44 -12.83 -9.57
CA GLN A 318 -6.14 -13.66 -10.57
C GLN A 318 -5.60 -15.09 -10.58
N HIS A 319 -4.28 -15.28 -10.45
CA HIS A 319 -3.70 -16.62 -10.31
C HIS A 319 -4.15 -17.30 -9.01
N LEU A 320 -4.12 -16.60 -7.88
CA LEU A 320 -4.60 -17.14 -6.60
C LEU A 320 -6.08 -17.53 -6.65
N ALA A 321 -6.93 -16.70 -7.30
CA ALA A 321 -8.35 -17.00 -7.46
C ALA A 321 -8.57 -18.24 -8.35
N ARG A 322 -7.86 -18.32 -9.48
CA ARG A 322 -7.94 -19.49 -10.40
C ARG A 322 -7.53 -20.79 -9.70
N GLU A 323 -6.54 -20.71 -8.83
CA GLU A 323 -6.03 -21.86 -8.07
C GLU A 323 -6.83 -22.11 -6.76
N GLY A 324 -7.86 -21.32 -6.45
CA GLY A 324 -8.72 -21.49 -5.28
C GLY A 324 -8.02 -21.20 -3.95
N LEU A 325 -7.05 -20.27 -3.95
CA LEU A 325 -6.29 -19.88 -2.76
C LEU A 325 -6.72 -18.53 -2.20
N LEU A 326 -7.28 -17.63 -3.06
CA LEU A 326 -7.52 -16.23 -2.72
C LEU A 326 -8.46 -16.06 -1.54
N ASP A 327 -9.57 -16.81 -1.50
CA ASP A 327 -10.62 -16.67 -0.48
C ASP A 327 -10.18 -17.12 0.92
N ALA A 328 -9.08 -17.87 1.01
CA ALA A 328 -8.49 -18.28 2.27
C ALA A 328 -7.49 -17.29 2.85
N LEU A 329 -7.13 -16.25 2.10
CA LEU A 329 -6.18 -15.21 2.48
C LEU A 329 -6.94 -13.96 2.96
N ALA A 330 -7.00 -13.75 4.27
CA ALA A 330 -7.70 -12.64 4.89
C ALA A 330 -7.07 -11.26 4.53
N VAL A 331 -5.76 -11.25 4.34
CA VAL A 331 -4.99 -10.06 3.93
C VAL A 331 -4.02 -10.46 2.82
N GLN A 332 -3.88 -9.61 1.81
CA GLN A 332 -2.89 -9.79 0.75
C GLN A 332 -2.06 -8.52 0.62
N VAL A 333 -0.76 -8.64 0.81
CA VAL A 333 0.23 -7.56 0.71
C VAL A 333 1.12 -7.81 -0.49
N PHE A 334 1.23 -6.81 -1.36
CA PHE A 334 2.06 -6.85 -2.55
C PHE A 334 3.02 -5.67 -2.56
N SER A 335 4.29 -5.90 -2.91
CA SER A 335 5.33 -4.87 -2.85
C SER A 335 5.05 -3.69 -3.80
N ASP A 336 4.37 -3.91 -4.93
CA ASP A 336 3.93 -2.84 -5.86
C ASP A 336 2.82 -1.97 -5.27
N GLU A 337 2.03 -2.47 -4.31
CA GLU A 337 0.95 -1.74 -3.65
C GLU A 337 1.42 -1.02 -2.37
N VAL A 338 2.32 -1.66 -1.59
CA VAL A 338 2.84 -1.06 -0.34
C VAL A 338 4.13 -0.27 -0.54
N GLY A 339 4.74 -0.37 -1.72
CA GLY A 339 5.92 0.40 -2.13
C GLY A 339 7.25 -0.13 -1.60
N VAL A 340 7.26 -1.28 -0.92
CA VAL A 340 8.46 -1.91 -0.38
C VAL A 340 8.40 -3.43 -0.50
N PRO A 341 9.52 -4.10 -0.87
CA PRO A 341 9.64 -5.55 -0.81
C PRO A 341 10.08 -6.00 0.60
N LYS A 342 9.95 -7.29 0.88
CA LYS A 342 10.62 -7.94 2.00
C LYS A 342 12.16 -7.81 1.82
N PRO A 343 12.94 -7.66 2.88
CA PRO A 343 12.60 -7.84 4.30
C PRO A 343 12.10 -6.58 5.02
N ASP A 344 11.67 -5.52 4.33
CA ASP A 344 11.20 -4.29 4.98
C ASP A 344 10.04 -4.58 5.95
N ALA A 345 10.16 -4.12 7.19
CA ALA A 345 9.17 -4.35 8.24
C ALA A 345 7.74 -3.91 7.85
N ARG A 346 7.61 -2.87 7.02
CA ARG A 346 6.32 -2.37 6.54
C ARG A 346 5.52 -3.42 5.76
N ALA A 347 6.17 -4.35 5.07
CA ALA A 347 5.50 -5.44 4.38
C ALA A 347 4.85 -6.42 5.39
N PHE A 348 5.54 -6.72 6.49
CA PHE A 348 5.02 -7.58 7.57
C PHE A 348 3.96 -6.85 8.40
N GLU A 349 4.18 -5.58 8.74
CA GLU A 349 3.18 -4.73 9.41
C GLU A 349 1.85 -4.72 8.64
N ALA A 350 1.90 -4.55 7.32
CA ALA A 350 0.73 -4.53 6.46
C ALA A 350 -0.09 -5.82 6.53
N ALA A 351 0.54 -6.96 6.81
CA ALA A 351 -0.13 -8.24 6.95
C ALA A 351 -0.71 -8.48 8.36
N LEU A 352 0.03 -8.08 9.41
CA LEU A 352 -0.34 -8.37 10.79
C LEU A 352 -1.33 -7.37 11.38
N TRP A 353 -1.11 -6.10 11.08
CA TRP A 353 -1.87 -5.00 11.67
C TRP A 353 -3.39 -5.08 11.44
N PRO A 354 -3.90 -5.39 10.22
CA PRO A 354 -5.34 -5.49 10.00
C PRO A 354 -6.02 -6.59 10.82
N LEU A 355 -5.23 -7.55 11.31
CA LEU A 355 -5.68 -8.70 12.08
C LEU A 355 -5.39 -8.56 13.57
N GLY A 356 -4.75 -7.46 13.99
CA GLY A 356 -4.43 -7.18 15.39
C GLY A 356 -3.51 -8.23 16.04
N VAL A 357 -2.62 -8.86 15.25
CA VAL A 357 -1.72 -9.92 15.72
C VAL A 357 -0.36 -9.33 16.06
N ALA A 358 0.15 -9.63 17.25
CA ALA A 358 1.51 -9.28 17.62
C ALA A 358 2.53 -10.17 16.87
N PRO A 359 3.70 -9.64 16.46
CA PRO A 359 4.70 -10.39 15.69
C PRO A 359 5.07 -11.75 16.28
N GLU A 360 5.27 -11.83 17.59
CA GLU A 360 5.61 -13.06 18.32
C GLU A 360 4.53 -14.15 18.30
N SER A 361 3.32 -13.79 17.91
CA SER A 361 2.19 -14.72 17.72
C SER A 361 2.00 -15.10 16.25
N GLY A 362 2.84 -14.59 15.36
CA GLY A 362 2.83 -14.83 13.93
C GLY A 362 3.91 -15.82 13.48
N ILE A 363 3.57 -16.58 12.44
CA ILE A 363 4.52 -17.40 11.68
C ILE A 363 4.57 -16.86 10.26
N HIS A 364 5.78 -16.72 9.68
CA HIS A 364 5.96 -16.47 8.26
C HIS A 364 6.54 -17.70 7.58
N VAL A 365 5.91 -18.10 6.46
CA VAL A 365 6.34 -19.22 5.62
C VAL A 365 6.80 -18.67 4.27
N GLY A 366 8.03 -18.94 3.86
CA GLY A 366 8.57 -18.53 2.57
C GLY A 366 9.72 -19.41 2.12
N ASP A 367 10.31 -19.17 0.96
CA ASP A 367 11.40 -19.98 0.40
C ASP A 367 12.77 -19.31 0.51
N LEU A 368 12.84 -17.97 0.62
CA LEU A 368 14.09 -17.21 0.57
C LEU A 368 14.61 -16.81 1.95
N ARG A 369 15.91 -17.08 2.18
CA ARG A 369 16.57 -16.72 3.44
C ARG A 369 16.70 -15.22 3.64
N ARG A 370 17.04 -14.48 2.58
CA ARG A 370 17.30 -13.03 2.64
C ARG A 370 16.02 -12.22 2.91
N THR A 371 14.91 -12.58 2.31
CA THR A 371 13.66 -11.82 2.34
C THR A 371 12.67 -12.36 3.36
N ASP A 372 12.35 -13.64 3.29
CA ASP A 372 11.33 -14.25 4.13
C ASP A 372 11.85 -14.54 5.53
N VAL A 373 12.96 -15.28 5.61
CA VAL A 373 13.51 -15.70 6.90
C VAL A 373 14.06 -14.51 7.68
N ALA A 374 14.93 -13.71 7.05
CA ALA A 374 15.53 -12.56 7.71
C ALA A 374 14.46 -11.54 8.10
N GLY A 375 13.55 -11.21 7.18
CA GLY A 375 12.48 -10.25 7.45
C GLY A 375 11.55 -10.67 8.57
N ALA A 376 11.09 -11.93 8.57
CA ALA A 376 10.25 -12.47 9.65
C ALA A 376 10.94 -12.40 11.01
N ARG A 377 12.21 -12.79 11.08
CA ARG A 377 12.99 -12.80 12.34
C ARG A 377 13.26 -11.39 12.84
N GLU A 378 13.66 -10.47 11.96
CA GLU A 378 13.87 -9.06 12.33
C GLU A 378 12.57 -8.40 12.80
N PHE A 379 11.45 -8.80 12.24
CA PHE A 379 10.12 -8.33 12.64
C PHE A 379 9.61 -9.01 13.93
N GLY A 380 10.25 -10.08 14.41
CA GLY A 380 9.90 -10.78 15.64
C GLY A 380 8.93 -11.94 15.46
N MET A 381 8.74 -12.44 14.23
CA MET A 381 7.92 -13.61 13.91
C MET A 381 8.75 -14.89 13.94
N THR A 382 8.09 -16.03 14.13
CA THR A 382 8.70 -17.33 13.83
C THR A 382 8.80 -17.54 12.32
N SER A 383 9.96 -17.97 11.83
CA SER A 383 10.22 -18.22 10.43
C SER A 383 10.19 -19.71 10.09
N ILE A 384 9.49 -20.06 9.02
CA ILE A 384 9.49 -21.41 8.43
C ILE A 384 9.93 -21.30 6.98
N ARG A 385 11.00 -22.01 6.60
CA ARG A 385 11.41 -22.09 5.21
C ARG A 385 10.85 -23.36 4.56
N ILE A 386 10.14 -23.20 3.44
CA ILE A 386 9.68 -24.30 2.60
C ILE A 386 10.60 -24.43 1.40
N ARG A 387 11.14 -25.64 1.15
CA ARG A 387 12.07 -25.92 0.06
C ARG A 387 11.52 -26.97 -0.93
N ASP A 388 10.25 -26.86 -1.23
CA ASP A 388 9.55 -27.78 -2.14
C ASP A 388 10.07 -27.65 -3.58
N ARG A 389 10.10 -26.43 -4.10
CA ARG A 389 10.48 -26.10 -5.48
C ARG A 389 11.84 -25.43 -5.58
N HIS A 390 12.24 -24.72 -4.55
CA HIS A 390 13.47 -23.95 -4.50
C HIS A 390 14.15 -24.18 -3.15
N ASP A 391 15.39 -24.61 -3.17
CA ASP A 391 16.23 -24.70 -1.96
C ASP A 391 17.25 -23.57 -2.00
N ASP A 392 16.91 -22.46 -1.34
CA ASP A 392 17.76 -21.27 -1.27
C ASP A 392 19.09 -21.60 -0.57
N THR A 393 20.20 -21.27 -1.25
CA THR A 393 21.57 -21.48 -0.79
C THR A 393 22.28 -20.17 -0.43
N ASP A 394 21.59 -19.05 -0.39
CA ASP A 394 22.13 -17.76 -0.01
C ASP A 394 22.82 -17.81 1.37
N PRO A 395 23.88 -17.03 1.61
CA PRO A 395 24.68 -17.09 2.83
C PRO A 395 24.00 -16.44 4.06
N PHE A 396 22.67 -16.33 4.05
CA PHE A 396 21.89 -15.87 5.19
C PHE A 396 21.58 -17.03 6.15
N PRO A 397 21.38 -16.73 7.46
CA PRO A 397 20.95 -17.74 8.42
C PRO A 397 19.65 -18.43 7.99
N ASP A 398 19.55 -19.74 8.25
CA ASP A 398 18.33 -20.49 7.94
C ASP A 398 17.19 -20.18 8.94
N ALA A 399 15.98 -20.58 8.56
CA ALA A 399 14.75 -20.38 9.35
C ALA A 399 14.79 -21.14 10.69
N ASP A 400 13.88 -20.79 11.60
CA ASP A 400 13.69 -21.50 12.85
C ASP A 400 13.24 -22.95 12.59
N HIS A 401 12.49 -23.17 11.49
CA HIS A 401 12.12 -24.48 10.99
C HIS A 401 12.27 -24.55 9.47
N VAL A 402 12.60 -25.75 8.96
CA VAL A 402 12.69 -26.03 7.52
C VAL A 402 11.84 -27.23 7.19
N VAL A 403 11.03 -27.13 6.14
CA VAL A 403 10.13 -28.18 5.67
C VAL A 403 10.27 -28.41 4.17
N ASP A 404 10.01 -29.62 3.70
CA ASP A 404 10.19 -29.99 2.28
C ASP A 404 8.88 -29.94 1.47
N SER A 405 7.73 -29.67 2.13
CA SER A 405 6.43 -29.67 1.47
C SER A 405 5.33 -29.09 2.35
N HIS A 406 4.19 -28.77 1.76
CA HIS A 406 2.99 -28.41 2.50
C HIS A 406 2.45 -29.53 3.38
N VAL A 407 2.75 -30.80 3.09
CA VAL A 407 2.39 -31.92 3.98
C VAL A 407 3.22 -31.84 5.27
N ALA A 408 4.53 -31.67 5.16
CA ALA A 408 5.42 -31.48 6.31
C ALA A 408 5.10 -30.18 7.06
N LEU A 409 4.76 -29.10 6.34
CA LEU A 409 4.34 -27.85 6.95
C LEU A 409 3.08 -28.02 7.84
N ARG A 410 2.06 -28.75 7.37
CA ARG A 410 0.86 -29.00 8.20
C ARG A 410 1.18 -29.80 9.46
N ALA A 411 2.05 -30.80 9.37
CA ALA A 411 2.50 -31.56 10.54
C ALA A 411 3.19 -30.64 11.56
N LEU A 412 4.13 -29.81 11.10
CA LEU A 412 4.81 -28.83 11.95
C LEU A 412 3.83 -27.81 12.56
N LEU A 413 2.88 -27.29 11.77
CA LEU A 413 1.87 -26.35 12.29
C LEU A 413 0.94 -26.99 13.34
N THR A 414 0.71 -28.31 13.28
CA THR A 414 0.01 -29.06 14.31
C THR A 414 0.86 -29.14 15.58
N ASP A 415 2.14 -29.47 15.47
CA ASP A 415 3.07 -29.53 16.60
C ASP A 415 3.23 -28.16 17.30
N LEU A 416 3.20 -27.08 16.53
CA LEU A 416 3.24 -25.70 17.03
C LEU A 416 1.87 -25.21 17.55
N GLY A 417 0.83 -26.03 17.44
CA GLY A 417 -0.53 -25.73 17.96
C GLY A 417 -1.33 -24.75 17.09
N PHE A 418 -0.98 -24.56 15.82
CA PHE A 418 -1.73 -23.73 14.85
C PHE A 418 -2.84 -24.54 14.14
N LEU A 419 -2.70 -25.85 14.07
CA LEU A 419 -3.73 -26.76 13.59
C LEU A 419 -4.19 -27.67 14.73
N GLY A 420 -5.50 -27.94 14.76
CA GLY A 420 -6.11 -28.85 15.73
C GLY A 420 -6.34 -30.23 15.14
#